data_7c18d46fdcecf1aea487d6b806e48516
#
_entry.id   7c18d46fdcecf1aea487d6b806e48516
#
_cell.length_a   1.000
_cell.length_b   1.000
_cell.length_c   1.000
_cell.angle_alpha   90.00
_cell.angle_beta   90.00
_cell.angle_gamma   90.00
#
_symmetry.space_group_name_H-M   'P 1'
#
loop_
_entity.id
_entity.type
_entity.pdbx_description
1 polymer ?
#
loop_
_entity_poly.entity_id
_entity_poly.type
_entity_poly.pdbx_seq_one_letter_code
_entity_poly.pdbx_strand_id
1 'polypeptide(L)'
;VIPDFSKARVLVAGDIMLDEYWHGPARRVSPEAAALVVNVERSEQRAGGAANVACNLAGLGAGVALLGIVGRDPEAEALERSMRESGVALECI
;
A
#
# COMPACT_ATOMS: atom_id res chain seq x y z
N VAL A 1 -17.81 -19.60 6.02
CA VAL A 1 -17.81 -19.72 4.56
C VAL A 1 -17.74 -18.34 3.93
N ILE A 2 -16.75 -18.13 3.09
CA ILE A 2 -16.59 -16.87 2.36
C ILE A 2 -17.40 -16.97 1.06
N PRO A 3 -18.28 -15.99 0.76
CA PRO A 3 -18.99 -15.98 -0.51
C PRO A 3 -18.04 -15.91 -1.70
N ASP A 4 -18.49 -16.32 -2.85
CA ASP A 4 -17.76 -16.20 -4.10
C ASP A 4 -17.90 -14.78 -4.67
N PHE A 5 -16.79 -14.04 -4.73
CA PHE A 5 -16.75 -12.67 -5.24
C PHE A 5 -16.25 -12.58 -6.69
N SER A 6 -16.08 -13.72 -7.38
CA SER A 6 -15.48 -13.74 -8.72
C SER A 6 -16.24 -12.93 -9.77
N LYS A 7 -17.54 -12.69 -9.56
CA LYS A 7 -18.38 -11.86 -10.43
C LYS A 7 -18.48 -10.41 -9.99
N ALA A 8 -17.96 -10.08 -8.81
CA ALA A 8 -18.01 -8.72 -8.29
C ALA A 8 -17.00 -7.83 -9.02
N ARG A 9 -17.42 -6.61 -9.31
CA ARG A 9 -16.57 -5.55 -9.88
C ARG A 9 -16.64 -4.36 -8.96
N VAL A 10 -15.50 -3.91 -8.47
CA VAL A 10 -15.42 -2.84 -7.48
C VAL A 10 -14.47 -1.77 -7.97
N LEU A 11 -14.94 -0.53 -7.92
CA LEU A 11 -14.09 0.65 -8.10
C LEU A 11 -13.78 1.22 -6.73
N VAL A 12 -12.51 1.25 -6.37
CA VAL A 12 -12.02 1.90 -5.15
C VAL A 12 -11.47 3.26 -5.54
N ALA A 13 -12.00 4.32 -4.96
CA ALA A 13 -11.53 5.68 -5.20
C ALA A 13 -11.15 6.32 -3.87
N GLY A 14 -9.97 6.88 -3.79
CA GLY A 14 -9.51 7.52 -2.57
C GLY A 14 -8.02 7.80 -2.57
N ASP A 15 -7.51 8.13 -1.40
CA ASP A 15 -6.10 8.43 -1.23
C ASP A 15 -5.27 7.17 -1.33
N ILE A 16 -4.34 7.20 -2.29
CA ILE A 16 -3.42 6.10 -2.54
C ILE A 16 -2.12 6.42 -1.80
N MET A 17 -1.66 5.45 -1.03
CA MET A 17 -0.47 5.60 -0.21
C MET A 17 0.46 4.42 -0.39
N LEU A 18 1.75 4.68 -0.25
CA LEU A 18 2.77 3.66 -0.13
C LEU A 18 3.35 3.78 1.27
N ASP A 19 3.02 2.81 2.12
CA ASP A 19 3.52 2.77 3.48
C ASP A 19 4.92 2.16 3.50
N GLU A 20 5.82 2.83 4.19
CA GLU A 20 7.17 2.34 4.37
C GLU A 20 7.38 1.94 5.82
N TYR A 21 7.77 0.69 6.03
CA TYR A 21 8.02 0.13 7.35
C TYR A 21 9.52 -0.04 7.55
N TRP A 22 10.05 0.65 8.55
CA TRP A 22 11.44 0.53 8.94
C TRP A 22 11.56 -0.44 10.10
N HIS A 23 12.35 -1.49 9.90
CA HIS A 23 12.59 -2.52 10.89
C HIS A 23 13.99 -2.40 11.45
N GLY A 24 14.10 -2.39 12.76
CA GLY A 24 15.38 -2.35 13.43
C GLY A 24 15.23 -2.11 14.93
N PRO A 25 16.32 -2.24 15.68
CA PRO A 25 16.25 -2.02 17.13
C PRO A 25 16.06 -0.54 17.47
N ALA A 26 15.21 -0.27 18.46
CA ALA A 26 15.00 1.05 19.03
C ALA A 26 15.54 1.04 20.47
N ARG A 27 16.86 1.23 20.62
CA ARG A 27 17.56 1.00 21.88
C ARG A 27 17.91 2.26 22.66
N ARG A 28 17.70 3.42 22.09
CA ARG A 28 18.04 4.69 22.74
C ARG A 28 17.01 5.77 22.42
N VAL A 29 16.96 6.78 23.27
CA VAL A 29 16.11 7.95 23.08
C VAL A 29 16.94 9.05 22.41
N SER A 30 16.30 9.80 21.51
CA SER A 30 16.94 10.95 20.88
C SER A 30 17.34 12.01 21.92
N PRO A 31 18.54 12.57 21.85
CA PRO A 31 18.95 13.65 22.76
C PRO A 31 18.22 14.97 22.47
N GLU A 32 17.59 15.10 21.31
CA GLU A 32 16.93 16.35 20.87
C GLU A 32 15.42 16.33 21.07
N ALA A 33 14.82 15.16 21.21
CA ALA A 33 13.38 15.00 21.36
C ALA A 33 13.05 13.77 22.19
N ALA A 34 11.86 13.73 22.79
CA ALA A 34 11.37 12.57 23.53
C ALA A 34 10.88 11.49 22.56
N ALA A 35 11.78 10.94 21.77
CA ALA A 35 11.49 9.94 20.75
C ALA A 35 12.58 8.87 20.72
N LEU A 36 12.19 7.64 20.41
CA LEU A 36 13.14 6.54 20.23
C LEU A 36 13.89 6.68 18.90
N VAL A 37 15.15 6.33 18.92
CA VAL A 37 15.99 6.25 17.73
C VAL A 37 15.93 4.81 17.22
N VAL A 38 15.49 4.62 15.97
CA VAL A 38 15.46 3.33 15.32
C VAL A 38 16.66 3.20 14.40
N ASN A 39 17.43 2.14 14.60
CA ASN A 39 18.55 1.81 13.75
C ASN A 39 18.01 0.94 12.61
N VAL A 40 17.77 1.53 11.45
CA VAL A 40 17.09 0.85 10.34
C VAL A 40 17.98 -0.23 9.74
N GLU A 41 17.58 -1.48 9.89
CA GLU A 41 18.28 -2.64 9.31
C GLU A 41 17.57 -3.14 8.05
N ARG A 42 16.26 -2.92 7.95
CA ARG A 42 15.44 -3.36 6.83
C ARG A 42 14.32 -2.36 6.59
N SER A 43 14.03 -2.12 5.33
CA SER A 43 12.90 -1.30 4.91
C SER A 43 11.95 -2.16 4.08
N GLU A 44 10.64 -1.97 4.29
CA GLU A 44 9.60 -2.70 3.59
C GLU A 44 8.52 -1.72 3.14
N GLN A 45 8.07 -1.85 1.89
CA GLN A 45 7.01 -1.01 1.33
C GLN A 45 5.73 -1.81 1.17
N ARG A 46 4.61 -1.24 1.58
CA ARG A 46 3.29 -1.84 1.47
C ARG A 46 2.28 -0.83 0.93
N ALA A 47 1.31 -1.33 0.18
CA ALA A 47 0.19 -0.53 -0.25
C ALA A 47 -0.63 -0.05 0.96
N GLY A 48 -0.92 1.25 1.03
CA GLY A 48 -1.69 1.87 2.10
C GLY A 48 -2.88 2.63 1.58
N GLY A 49 -3.76 3.05 2.48
CA GLY A 49 -4.97 3.76 2.12
C GLY A 49 -5.85 2.98 1.16
N ALA A 50 -6.34 3.65 0.12
CA ALA A 50 -7.19 3.02 -0.89
C ALA A 50 -6.51 1.85 -1.60
N ALA A 51 -5.20 1.89 -1.78
CA ALA A 51 -4.45 0.81 -2.39
C ALA A 51 -4.51 -0.48 -1.56
N ASN A 52 -4.44 -0.36 -0.24
CA ASN A 52 -4.59 -1.51 0.65
C ASN A 52 -5.99 -2.12 0.55
N VAL A 53 -7.02 -1.30 0.50
CA VAL A 53 -8.41 -1.77 0.32
C VAL A 53 -8.55 -2.52 -1.01
N ALA A 54 -8.00 -1.97 -2.07
CA ALA A 54 -8.06 -2.59 -3.40
C ALA A 54 -7.37 -3.96 -3.43
N CYS A 55 -6.20 -4.07 -2.81
CA CYS A 55 -5.48 -5.33 -2.70
C CYS A 55 -6.26 -6.40 -1.93
N ASN A 56 -6.91 -6.00 -0.84
CA ASN A 56 -7.72 -6.91 -0.05
C ASN A 56 -8.93 -7.45 -0.84
N LEU A 57 -9.59 -6.57 -1.59
CA LEU A 57 -10.72 -6.97 -2.44
C LEU A 57 -10.27 -7.89 -3.58
N ALA A 58 -9.13 -7.61 -4.21
CA ALA A 58 -8.56 -8.47 -5.25
C ALA A 58 -8.18 -9.85 -4.67
N GLY A 59 -7.66 -9.87 -3.44
CA GLY A 59 -7.36 -11.13 -2.74
C GLY A 59 -8.59 -11.98 -2.44
N LEU A 60 -9.77 -11.37 -2.36
CA LEU A 60 -11.04 -12.07 -2.22
C LEU A 60 -11.61 -12.57 -3.56
N GLY A 61 -10.94 -12.27 -4.66
CA GLY A 61 -11.35 -12.73 -5.98
C GLY A 61 -12.17 -11.75 -6.79
N ALA A 62 -12.47 -10.56 -6.27
CA ALA A 62 -13.21 -9.55 -7.00
C ALA A 62 -12.36 -8.91 -8.12
N GLY A 63 -13.03 -8.45 -9.17
CA GLY A 63 -12.40 -7.57 -10.14
C GLY A 63 -12.33 -6.15 -9.59
N VAL A 64 -11.13 -5.59 -9.45
CA VAL A 64 -10.92 -4.31 -8.76
C VAL A 64 -10.19 -3.33 -9.66
N ALA A 65 -10.72 -2.12 -9.71
CA ALA A 65 -10.02 -0.95 -10.25
C ALA A 65 -9.80 0.06 -9.12
N LEU A 66 -8.64 0.69 -9.12
CA LEU A 66 -8.27 1.70 -8.14
C LEU A 66 -8.08 3.04 -8.86
N LEU A 67 -8.81 4.05 -8.40
CA LEU A 67 -8.73 5.41 -8.93
C LEU A 67 -8.15 6.33 -7.86
N GLY A 68 -7.09 7.06 -8.21
CA GLY A 68 -6.49 8.01 -7.29
C GLY A 68 -5.46 8.90 -7.96
N ILE A 69 -4.86 9.75 -7.16
CA ILE A 69 -3.83 10.69 -7.59
C ILE A 69 -2.48 10.20 -7.09
N VAL A 70 -1.51 10.13 -7.97
CA VAL A 70 -0.13 9.76 -7.62
C VAL A 70 0.85 10.74 -8.25
N GLY A 71 2.04 10.86 -7.69
CA GLY A 71 3.12 11.63 -8.27
C GLY A 71 3.80 10.90 -9.43
N ARG A 72 4.82 11.56 -9.99
CA ARG A 72 5.70 10.97 -11.01
C ARG A 72 7.06 10.72 -10.37
N ASP A 73 7.15 9.68 -9.59
CA ASP A 73 8.33 9.36 -8.79
C ASP A 73 8.53 7.85 -8.69
N PRO A 74 9.67 7.39 -8.15
CA PRO A 74 9.92 5.96 -7.99
C PRO A 74 8.89 5.25 -7.10
N GLU A 75 8.33 5.95 -6.14
CA GLU A 75 7.29 5.42 -5.25
C GLU A 75 6.01 5.12 -6.03
N ALA A 76 5.62 5.98 -6.96
CA ALA A 76 4.47 5.73 -7.83
C ALA A 76 4.69 4.53 -8.74
N GLU A 77 5.90 4.36 -9.27
CA GLU A 77 6.26 3.20 -10.09
C GLU A 77 6.22 1.90 -9.28
N ALA A 78 6.71 1.93 -8.06
CA ALA A 78 6.66 0.79 -7.15
C ALA A 78 5.22 0.41 -6.81
N LEU A 79 4.38 1.40 -6.57
CA LEU A 79 2.96 1.20 -6.30
C LEU A 79 2.24 0.58 -7.50
N GLU A 80 2.48 1.10 -8.69
CA GLU A 80 1.89 0.58 -9.93
C GLU A 80 2.25 -0.89 -10.14
N ARG A 81 3.51 -1.23 -9.92
CA ARG A 81 3.98 -2.61 -10.04
C ARG A 81 3.29 -3.50 -9.02
N SER A 82 3.20 -3.06 -7.77
CA SER A 82 2.53 -3.79 -6.70
C SER A 82 1.05 -4.03 -7.01
N MET A 83 0.36 -3.01 -7.54
CA MET A 83 -1.05 -3.14 -7.92
C MET A 83 -1.23 -4.15 -9.06
N ARG A 84 -0.38 -4.08 -10.06
CA ARG A 84 -0.42 -5.01 -11.19
C ARG A 84 -0.21 -6.46 -10.73
N GLU A 85 0.76 -6.69 -9.85
CA GLU A 85 1.02 -8.01 -9.28
C GLU A 85 -0.14 -8.53 -8.44
N SER A 86 -0.88 -7.65 -7.81
CA SER A 86 -2.05 -7.98 -6.99
C SER A 86 -3.34 -8.15 -7.80
N GLY A 87 -3.30 -7.91 -9.11
CA GLY A 87 -4.47 -8.02 -9.98
C GLY A 87 -5.39 -6.81 -9.93
N VAL A 88 -4.91 -5.66 -9.51
CA VAL A 88 -5.67 -4.42 -9.45
C VAL A 88 -5.36 -3.56 -10.67
N ALA A 89 -6.40 -3.10 -11.37
CA ALA A 89 -6.26 -2.13 -12.44
C ALA A 89 -6.12 -0.73 -11.83
N LEU A 90 -4.99 -0.08 -12.07
CA LEU A 90 -4.70 1.25 -11.53
C LEU A 90 -4.99 2.32 -12.56
N GLU A 91 -5.91 3.23 -12.22
CA GLU A 91 -6.23 4.43 -12.98
C GLU A 91 -5.73 5.65 -12.21
N CYS A 92 -4.72 6.32 -12.74
CA CYS A 92 -4.06 7.44 -12.06
C CYS A 92 -4.34 8.77 -12.75
N ILE A 93 -4.41 9.78 -11.94
CA ILE A 93 -4.52 11.16 -12.40
C ILE A 93 -3.25 11.94 -12.01
#